data_c3ca61ce5e49f699734e139d437ca297
#
_entry.id   c3ca61ce5e49f699734e139d437ca297
#
_cell.length_a   1.000
_cell.length_b   1.000
_cell.length_c   1.000
_cell.angle_alpha   90.00
_cell.angle_beta   90.00
_cell.angle_gamma   90.00
#
_symmetry.space_group_name_H-M   'P 1'
#
loop_
_entity.id
_entity.type
_entity.pdbx_description
1 polymer ?
#
loop_
_entity_poly.entity_id
_entity_poly.type
_entity_poly.pdbx_seq_one_letter_code
_entity_poly.pdbx_strand_id
1 'polypeptide(L)'
;MSEMSFETAVMSRRSVRGFQDREVPQDVLNKVFDIARWAPSGTNIQPWQTYVASGATRDALREQMMAAVKNGSPPNQDHKEPRKSIGQVWKDRRRECAAVLYRAMDISWEDKEARSASYFRNFELFNAPHVAFLCMDEVFGLDSAWDVGMYAQTLMLAMTANGLASCPQGTMGHHPELVREAFDLGPEVKVLFGLSFGYEDTSMKVNSAHTQRAALEDTVTFRR
;
A
#
# COMPACT_ATOMS: atom_id res chain seq x y z
N MET A 1 16.92 -18.72 -10.79
CA MET A 1 17.20 -17.36 -10.25
C MET A 1 17.91 -17.54 -8.92
N SER A 2 19.03 -16.82 -8.68
CA SER A 2 19.68 -16.84 -7.36
C SER A 2 18.70 -16.30 -6.31
N GLU A 3 18.65 -16.94 -5.14
CA GLU A 3 17.84 -16.44 -4.03
C GLU A 3 18.30 -15.03 -3.64
N MET A 4 17.32 -14.10 -3.54
CA MET A 4 17.58 -12.75 -3.05
C MET A 4 17.84 -12.80 -1.54
N SER A 5 18.92 -12.17 -1.06
CA SER A 5 19.17 -12.11 0.37
C SER A 5 18.10 -11.28 1.07
N PHE A 6 17.86 -11.54 2.36
CA PHE A 6 16.94 -10.77 3.17
C PHE A 6 17.27 -9.26 3.16
N GLU A 7 18.54 -8.92 3.34
CA GLU A 7 18.99 -7.53 3.31
C GLU A 7 18.68 -6.85 1.97
N THR A 8 18.96 -7.55 0.85
CA THR A 8 18.63 -7.04 -0.48
C THR A 8 17.13 -6.83 -0.64
N ALA A 9 16.29 -7.77 -0.18
CA ALA A 9 14.85 -7.62 -0.25
C ALA A 9 14.34 -6.39 0.55
N VAL A 10 14.86 -6.19 1.75
CA VAL A 10 14.50 -5.03 2.60
C VAL A 10 14.93 -3.72 1.95
N MET A 11 16.15 -3.62 1.44
CA MET A 11 16.71 -2.37 0.91
C MET A 11 16.18 -2.03 -0.47
N SER A 12 15.87 -3.03 -1.32
CA SER A 12 15.31 -2.81 -2.65
C SER A 12 13.80 -2.59 -2.66
N ARG A 13 13.07 -3.08 -1.64
CA ARG A 13 11.63 -2.86 -1.53
C ARG A 13 11.32 -1.35 -1.50
N ARG A 14 10.50 -0.89 -2.39
CA ARG A 14 9.99 0.48 -2.46
C ARG A 14 8.54 0.53 -2.90
N SER A 15 7.87 1.67 -2.74
CA SER A 15 6.52 1.88 -3.25
C SER A 15 6.57 2.18 -4.75
N VAL A 16 6.25 1.19 -5.56
CA VAL A 16 6.18 1.29 -7.02
C VAL A 16 4.81 1.85 -7.42
N ARG A 17 4.77 2.81 -8.35
CA ARG A 17 3.57 3.55 -8.75
C ARG A 17 3.32 3.52 -10.25
N GLY A 18 3.78 2.46 -10.90
CA GLY A 18 3.55 2.15 -12.30
C GLY A 18 3.84 0.69 -12.53
N PHE A 19 2.85 -0.05 -13.02
CA PHE A 19 2.93 -1.49 -13.19
C PHE A 19 2.69 -1.88 -14.65
N GLN A 20 3.26 -3.00 -15.07
CA GLN A 20 2.96 -3.64 -16.34
C GLN A 20 1.53 -4.19 -16.33
N ASP A 21 0.89 -4.15 -17.47
CA ASP A 21 -0.40 -4.84 -17.69
C ASP A 21 -0.15 -6.35 -17.93
N ARG A 22 0.37 -6.99 -16.88
CA ARG A 22 0.72 -8.42 -16.88
C ARG A 22 0.27 -9.03 -15.57
N GLU A 23 -0.64 -9.98 -15.66
CA GLU A 23 -1.08 -10.73 -14.50
C GLU A 23 0.08 -11.54 -13.87
N VAL A 24 0.02 -11.66 -12.56
CA VAL A 24 0.94 -12.53 -11.81
C VAL A 24 0.36 -13.93 -11.81
N PRO A 25 1.14 -14.97 -12.18
CA PRO A 25 0.69 -16.35 -12.15
C PRO A 25 0.18 -16.76 -10.75
N GLN A 26 -0.86 -17.59 -10.72
CA GLN A 26 -1.53 -17.99 -9.47
C GLN A 26 -0.59 -18.72 -8.49
N ASP A 27 0.35 -19.49 -8.99
CA ASP A 27 1.36 -20.18 -8.17
C ASP A 27 2.30 -19.19 -7.47
N VAL A 28 2.66 -18.08 -8.15
CA VAL A 28 3.46 -16.99 -7.55
C VAL A 28 2.62 -16.25 -6.50
N LEU A 29 1.34 -15.96 -6.80
CA LEU A 29 0.41 -15.37 -5.82
C LEU A 29 0.33 -16.26 -4.57
N ASN A 30 0.02 -17.54 -4.75
CA ASN A 30 -0.07 -18.49 -3.65
C ASN A 30 1.21 -18.52 -2.82
N LYS A 31 2.37 -18.53 -3.47
CA LYS A 31 3.67 -18.53 -2.80
C LYS A 31 3.89 -17.31 -1.93
N VAL A 32 3.64 -16.10 -2.43
CA VAL A 32 3.91 -14.87 -1.66
C VAL A 32 2.94 -14.72 -0.49
N PHE A 33 1.67 -15.11 -0.64
CA PHE A 33 0.71 -15.09 0.45
C PHE A 33 0.97 -16.20 1.47
N ASP A 34 1.44 -17.38 1.05
CA ASP A 34 1.85 -18.46 1.95
C ASP A 34 3.05 -18.06 2.82
N ILE A 35 4.03 -17.35 2.26
CA ILE A 35 5.14 -16.77 3.03
C ILE A 35 4.62 -15.72 4.01
N ALA A 36 3.71 -14.85 3.58
CA ALA A 36 3.21 -13.74 4.40
C ALA A 36 2.52 -14.21 5.69
N ARG A 37 1.80 -15.34 5.65
CA ARG A 37 1.08 -15.88 6.83
C ARG A 37 2.00 -16.31 7.98
N TRP A 38 3.32 -16.36 7.77
CA TRP A 38 4.31 -16.60 8.83
C TRP A 38 4.67 -15.33 9.63
N ALA A 39 4.02 -14.21 9.35
CA ALA A 39 4.15 -13.03 10.20
C ALA A 39 3.72 -13.34 11.64
N PRO A 40 4.38 -12.76 12.65
CA PRO A 40 3.97 -12.91 14.03
C PRO A 40 2.67 -12.16 14.32
N SER A 41 1.93 -12.62 15.34
CA SER A 41 0.79 -11.92 15.91
C SER A 41 0.66 -12.19 17.40
N GLY A 42 -0.01 -11.32 18.13
CA GLY A 42 -0.30 -11.49 19.54
C GLY A 42 -0.99 -12.84 19.79
N THR A 43 -0.44 -13.68 20.66
CA THR A 43 -0.93 -15.05 20.97
C THR A 43 -1.21 -15.92 19.73
N ASN A 44 -0.59 -15.60 18.60
CA ASN A 44 -0.76 -16.24 17.30
C ASN A 44 -2.22 -16.18 16.78
N ILE A 45 -2.91 -15.07 17.04
CA ILE A 45 -4.34 -14.88 16.70
C ILE A 45 -4.57 -14.67 15.19
N GLN A 46 -3.55 -14.18 14.46
CA GLN A 46 -3.55 -14.01 13.00
C GLN A 46 -4.77 -13.21 12.50
N PRO A 47 -4.95 -11.95 12.93
CA PRO A 47 -6.17 -11.18 12.73
C PRO A 47 -6.36 -10.67 11.29
N TRP A 48 -5.36 -10.83 10.44
CA TRP A 48 -5.40 -10.35 9.07
C TRP A 48 -6.37 -11.12 8.20
N GLN A 49 -7.19 -10.39 7.49
CA GLN A 49 -8.03 -10.89 6.40
C GLN A 49 -7.56 -10.15 5.13
N THR A 50 -7.31 -10.88 4.06
CA THR A 50 -6.78 -10.30 2.82
C THR A 50 -7.66 -10.67 1.65
N TYR A 51 -8.20 -9.67 0.99
CA TYR A 51 -9.07 -9.81 -0.18
C TYR A 51 -8.34 -9.29 -1.41
N VAL A 52 -8.17 -10.12 -2.42
CA VAL A 52 -7.38 -9.79 -3.63
C VAL A 52 -8.31 -9.67 -4.82
N ALA A 53 -8.35 -8.47 -5.42
CA ALA A 53 -9.05 -8.24 -6.68
C ALA A 53 -8.07 -8.27 -7.85
N SER A 54 -8.48 -8.93 -8.91
CA SER A 54 -7.80 -9.04 -10.20
C SER A 54 -8.83 -8.99 -11.33
N GLY A 55 -8.41 -8.75 -12.57
CA GLY A 55 -9.27 -8.76 -13.74
C GLY A 55 -10.51 -7.87 -13.58
N ALA A 56 -11.68 -8.39 -13.92
CA ALA A 56 -12.94 -7.63 -13.91
C ALA A 56 -13.30 -7.04 -12.54
N THR A 57 -13.07 -7.77 -11.44
CA THR A 57 -13.34 -7.26 -10.08
C THR A 57 -12.43 -6.06 -9.76
N ARG A 58 -11.13 -6.13 -10.09
CA ARG A 58 -10.20 -5.02 -9.93
C ARG A 58 -10.62 -3.80 -10.77
N ASP A 59 -11.06 -4.03 -12.02
CA ASP A 59 -11.49 -2.96 -12.93
C ASP A 59 -12.74 -2.25 -12.41
N ALA A 60 -13.76 -3.01 -11.97
CA ALA A 60 -14.98 -2.45 -11.39
C ALA A 60 -14.68 -1.62 -10.13
N LEU A 61 -13.84 -2.13 -9.21
CA LEU A 61 -13.43 -1.39 -8.02
C LEU A 61 -12.70 -0.09 -8.38
N ARG A 62 -11.77 -0.13 -9.34
CA ARG A 62 -11.07 1.05 -9.83
C ARG A 62 -12.04 2.11 -10.35
N GLU A 63 -13.01 1.73 -11.16
CA GLU A 63 -14.02 2.63 -11.72
C GLU A 63 -14.89 3.24 -10.61
N GLN A 64 -15.38 2.43 -9.68
CA GLN A 64 -16.21 2.90 -8.56
C GLN A 64 -15.43 3.86 -7.65
N MET A 65 -14.19 3.53 -7.27
CA MET A 65 -13.34 4.40 -6.45
C MET A 65 -13.02 5.73 -7.15
N MET A 66 -12.71 5.68 -8.45
CA MET A 66 -12.47 6.88 -9.25
C MET A 66 -13.73 7.73 -9.36
N ALA A 67 -14.90 7.12 -9.56
CA ALA A 67 -16.18 7.84 -9.61
C ALA A 67 -16.48 8.52 -8.27
N ALA A 68 -16.33 7.82 -7.14
CA ALA A 68 -16.54 8.38 -5.80
C ALA A 68 -15.68 9.62 -5.56
N VAL A 69 -14.39 9.54 -5.87
CA VAL A 69 -13.46 10.65 -5.65
C VAL A 69 -13.70 11.82 -6.60
N LYS A 70 -13.99 11.57 -7.88
CA LYS A 70 -14.34 12.62 -8.87
C LYS A 70 -15.63 13.34 -8.51
N ASN A 71 -16.58 12.63 -7.95
CA ASN A 71 -17.86 13.21 -7.47
C ASN A 71 -17.72 13.94 -6.12
N GLY A 72 -16.53 13.98 -5.55
CA GLY A 72 -16.27 14.66 -4.28
C GLY A 72 -16.85 13.91 -3.06
N SER A 73 -17.11 12.62 -3.16
CA SER A 73 -17.57 11.79 -2.03
C SER A 73 -16.56 11.87 -0.89
N PRO A 74 -16.98 12.24 0.33
CA PRO A 74 -16.04 12.34 1.45
C PRO A 74 -15.52 10.95 1.84
N PRO A 75 -14.25 10.83 2.26
CA PRO A 75 -13.73 9.57 2.78
C PRO A 75 -14.51 9.09 4.00
N ASN A 76 -14.87 7.79 4.00
CA ASN A 76 -15.59 7.13 5.08
C ASN A 76 -14.80 5.97 5.70
N GLN A 77 -13.54 6.24 6.08
CA GLN A 77 -12.60 5.24 6.60
C GLN A 77 -13.14 4.54 7.85
N ASP A 78 -12.98 3.23 7.92
CA ASP A 78 -13.35 2.41 9.09
C ASP A 78 -12.51 2.78 10.33
N HIS A 79 -11.26 3.18 10.13
CA HIS A 79 -10.36 3.62 11.20
C HIS A 79 -10.02 5.10 11.04
N LYS A 80 -10.80 5.95 11.68
CA LYS A 80 -10.58 7.40 11.73
C LYS A 80 -10.02 7.78 13.09
N GLU A 81 -8.73 8.00 13.15
CA GLU A 81 -8.15 8.73 14.27
C GLU A 81 -8.18 10.24 13.98
N PRO A 82 -8.57 11.09 14.96
CA PRO A 82 -8.43 12.52 14.81
C PRO A 82 -6.96 12.86 14.57
N ARG A 83 -6.63 13.38 13.40
CA ARG A 83 -5.26 13.77 13.08
C ARG A 83 -4.85 14.95 13.96
N LYS A 84 -4.09 14.69 15.01
CA LYS A 84 -3.37 15.73 15.74
C LYS A 84 -2.33 16.38 14.82
N SER A 85 -1.99 17.65 15.10
CA SER A 85 -0.87 18.31 14.40
C SER A 85 0.42 17.52 14.64
N ILE A 86 1.07 17.10 13.56
CA ILE A 86 2.38 16.43 13.64
C ILE A 86 3.49 17.48 13.77
N GLY A 87 4.57 17.15 14.50
CA GLY A 87 5.73 18.01 14.65
C GLY A 87 6.44 18.32 13.33
N GLN A 88 7.31 19.36 13.35
CA GLN A 88 7.97 19.89 12.16
C GLN A 88 8.79 18.85 11.41
N VAL A 89 9.56 18.02 12.11
CA VAL A 89 10.39 16.96 11.53
C VAL A 89 9.56 16.02 10.61
N TRP A 90 8.37 15.62 11.03
CA TRP A 90 7.50 14.76 10.22
C TRP A 90 6.84 15.50 9.07
N LYS A 91 6.55 16.79 9.23
CA LYS A 91 6.08 17.65 8.12
C LYS A 91 7.15 17.75 7.03
N ASP A 92 8.41 17.94 7.43
CA ASP A 92 9.54 18.06 6.51
C ASP A 92 9.78 16.74 5.76
N ARG A 93 9.75 15.59 6.44
CA ARG A 93 9.84 14.26 5.81
C ARG A 93 8.70 14.02 4.79
N ARG A 94 7.49 14.43 5.12
CA ARG A 94 6.35 14.36 4.17
C ARG A 94 6.56 15.24 2.94
N ARG A 95 7.04 16.45 3.14
CA ARG A 95 7.34 17.41 2.05
C ARG A 95 8.46 16.89 1.15
N GLU A 96 9.51 16.36 1.74
CA GLU A 96 10.61 15.75 1.01
C GLU A 96 10.16 14.54 0.18
N CYS A 97 9.38 13.65 0.76
CA CYS A 97 8.80 12.51 0.05
C CYS A 97 7.98 12.96 -1.17
N ALA A 98 7.14 13.98 -1.01
CA ALA A 98 6.38 14.55 -2.12
C ALA A 98 7.29 15.20 -3.17
N ALA A 99 8.33 15.92 -2.75
CA ALA A 99 9.27 16.56 -3.66
C ALA A 99 10.05 15.55 -4.50
N VAL A 100 10.47 14.42 -3.91
CA VAL A 100 11.11 13.30 -4.63
C VAL A 100 10.19 12.74 -5.71
N LEU A 101 8.91 12.50 -5.37
CA LEU A 101 7.93 11.98 -6.32
C LEU A 101 7.66 12.97 -7.46
N TYR A 102 7.42 14.24 -7.14
CA TYR A 102 7.13 15.25 -8.17
C TYR A 102 8.31 15.48 -9.09
N ARG A 103 9.53 15.51 -8.55
CA ARG A 103 10.75 15.61 -9.36
C ARG A 103 10.90 14.43 -10.32
N ALA A 104 10.63 13.22 -9.89
CA ALA A 104 10.68 12.03 -10.73
C ALA A 104 9.67 12.09 -11.89
N MET A 105 8.54 12.77 -11.69
CA MET A 105 7.47 12.93 -12.68
C MET A 105 7.58 14.24 -13.50
N ASP A 106 8.62 15.03 -13.30
CA ASP A 106 8.76 16.40 -13.88
C ASP A 106 7.58 17.33 -13.52
N ILE A 107 7.00 17.17 -12.32
CA ILE A 107 5.89 18.00 -11.83
C ILE A 107 6.46 19.16 -10.99
N SER A 108 6.16 20.40 -11.39
CA SER A 108 6.46 21.59 -10.58
C SER A 108 5.61 21.63 -9.31
N TRP A 109 6.18 22.19 -8.24
CA TRP A 109 5.45 22.36 -6.97
C TRP A 109 4.24 23.29 -7.10
N GLU A 110 4.30 24.23 -8.00
CA GLU A 110 3.27 25.22 -8.31
C GLU A 110 2.14 24.64 -9.18
N ASP A 111 2.42 23.56 -9.92
CA ASP A 111 1.45 22.88 -10.78
C ASP A 111 0.46 22.04 -9.95
N LYS A 112 -0.61 22.70 -9.51
CA LYS A 112 -1.67 22.08 -8.69
C LYS A 112 -2.44 21.00 -9.47
N GLU A 113 -2.61 21.18 -10.77
CA GLU A 113 -3.36 20.24 -11.62
C GLU A 113 -2.59 18.94 -11.77
N ALA A 114 -1.32 18.98 -12.17
CA ALA A 114 -0.48 17.79 -12.27
C ALA A 114 -0.32 17.06 -10.93
N ARG A 115 -0.21 17.81 -9.81
CA ARG A 115 -0.18 17.21 -8.47
C ARG A 115 -1.49 16.52 -8.11
N SER A 116 -2.62 17.12 -8.47
CA SER A 116 -3.95 16.51 -8.30
C SER A 116 -4.09 15.26 -9.14
N ALA A 117 -3.68 15.29 -10.40
CA ALA A 117 -3.66 14.13 -11.27
C ALA A 117 -2.80 12.99 -10.69
N SER A 118 -1.61 13.33 -10.18
CA SER A 118 -0.76 12.36 -9.48
C SER A 118 -1.42 11.74 -8.26
N TYR A 119 -2.21 12.50 -7.49
CA TYR A 119 -2.97 11.98 -6.37
C TYR A 119 -4.07 11.02 -6.82
N PHE A 120 -4.81 11.34 -7.89
CA PHE A 120 -5.87 10.47 -8.41
C PHE A 120 -5.36 9.12 -8.90
N ARG A 121 -4.10 9.03 -9.31
CA ARG A 121 -3.48 7.74 -9.68
C ARG A 121 -3.52 6.68 -8.57
N ASN A 122 -3.66 7.10 -7.31
CA ASN A 122 -3.90 6.14 -6.22
C ASN A 122 -5.18 5.33 -6.45
N PHE A 123 -6.24 5.97 -6.90
CA PHE A 123 -7.55 5.35 -7.14
C PHE A 123 -7.60 4.62 -8.49
N GLU A 124 -6.66 4.90 -9.39
CA GLU A 124 -6.38 4.11 -10.59
C GLU A 124 -5.53 2.87 -10.27
N LEU A 125 -5.23 2.61 -8.99
CA LEU A 125 -4.38 1.50 -8.51
C LEU A 125 -2.98 1.52 -9.14
N PHE A 126 -2.52 2.68 -9.62
CA PHE A 126 -1.28 2.83 -10.39
C PHE A 126 -1.17 1.91 -11.61
N ASN A 127 -2.29 1.48 -12.17
CA ASN A 127 -2.45 0.48 -13.24
C ASN A 127 -1.95 -0.93 -12.85
N ALA A 128 -1.89 -1.25 -11.56
CA ALA A 128 -1.52 -2.59 -11.11
C ALA A 128 -2.57 -3.63 -11.55
N PRO A 129 -2.14 -4.83 -11.98
CA PRO A 129 -3.05 -5.92 -12.35
C PRO A 129 -3.78 -6.50 -11.14
N HIS A 130 -3.26 -6.28 -9.93
CA HIS A 130 -3.82 -6.79 -8.68
C HIS A 130 -3.85 -5.72 -7.58
N VAL A 131 -4.85 -5.79 -6.73
CA VAL A 131 -4.89 -5.05 -5.46
C VAL A 131 -5.32 -6.00 -4.34
N ALA A 132 -4.59 -5.98 -3.23
CA ALA A 132 -4.95 -6.67 -2.00
C ALA A 132 -5.47 -5.64 -0.99
N PHE A 133 -6.64 -5.88 -0.41
CA PHE A 133 -7.17 -5.11 0.71
C PHE A 133 -6.84 -5.82 2.01
N LEU A 134 -6.12 -5.13 2.89
CA LEU A 134 -5.71 -5.62 4.20
C LEU A 134 -6.80 -5.21 5.19
N CYS A 135 -7.45 -6.20 5.76
CA CYS A 135 -8.62 -6.03 6.62
C CYS A 135 -8.40 -6.77 7.94
N MET A 136 -9.26 -6.48 8.90
CA MET A 136 -9.42 -7.25 10.13
C MET A 136 -10.87 -7.16 10.60
N ASP A 137 -11.28 -8.05 11.48
CA ASP A 137 -12.60 -7.99 12.12
C ASP A 137 -12.67 -6.81 13.10
N GLU A 138 -13.86 -6.18 13.23
CA GLU A 138 -14.08 -5.04 14.11
C GLU A 138 -13.90 -5.34 15.61
N VAL A 139 -13.94 -6.63 15.99
CA VAL A 139 -13.66 -7.07 17.36
C VAL A 139 -12.23 -6.75 17.78
N PHE A 140 -11.33 -6.55 16.82
CA PHE A 140 -9.94 -6.26 17.06
C PHE A 140 -9.65 -4.76 17.17
N GLY A 141 -8.75 -4.41 18.09
CA GLY A 141 -8.30 -3.04 18.33
C GLY A 141 -6.98 -2.69 17.63
N LEU A 142 -6.37 -1.60 18.10
CA LEU A 142 -5.12 -1.06 17.54
C LEU A 142 -3.94 -2.04 17.64
N ASP A 143 -3.84 -2.83 18.69
CA ASP A 143 -2.84 -3.87 18.90
C ASP A 143 -2.85 -4.92 17.79
N SER A 144 -4.04 -5.36 17.37
CA SER A 144 -4.18 -6.27 16.24
C SER A 144 -3.88 -5.61 14.88
N ALA A 145 -4.10 -4.29 14.77
CA ALA A 145 -3.68 -3.55 13.57
C ALA A 145 -2.14 -3.54 13.40
N TRP A 146 -1.36 -3.63 14.51
CA TRP A 146 0.10 -3.83 14.42
C TRP A 146 0.45 -5.19 13.80
N ASP A 147 -0.29 -6.24 14.16
CA ASP A 147 -0.11 -7.58 13.59
C ASP A 147 -0.37 -7.56 12.08
N VAL A 148 -1.43 -6.88 11.63
CA VAL A 148 -1.71 -6.70 10.20
C VAL A 148 -0.59 -5.90 9.53
N GLY A 149 0.00 -4.91 10.20
CA GLY A 149 1.17 -4.17 9.70
C GLY A 149 2.41 -5.08 9.52
N MET A 150 2.67 -5.99 10.45
CA MET A 150 3.75 -6.99 10.35
C MET A 150 3.49 -7.97 9.21
N TYR A 151 2.25 -8.44 9.06
CA TYR A 151 1.84 -9.26 7.92
C TYR A 151 2.05 -8.53 6.60
N ALA A 152 1.58 -7.29 6.47
CA ALA A 152 1.74 -6.49 5.27
C ALA A 152 3.21 -6.28 4.88
N GLN A 153 4.10 -6.01 5.85
CA GLN A 153 5.54 -5.90 5.58
C GLN A 153 6.12 -7.23 5.12
N THR A 154 5.75 -8.34 5.76
CA THR A 154 6.19 -9.67 5.35
C THR A 154 5.74 -9.98 3.93
N LEU A 155 4.48 -9.68 3.58
CA LEU A 155 3.94 -9.84 2.22
C LEU A 155 4.72 -9.01 1.19
N MET A 156 4.98 -7.75 1.47
CA MET A 156 5.75 -6.89 0.56
C MET A 156 7.19 -7.39 0.35
N LEU A 157 7.83 -7.94 1.37
CA LEU A 157 9.16 -8.54 1.25
C LEU A 157 9.10 -9.84 0.45
N ALA A 158 8.09 -10.70 0.68
CA ALA A 158 7.86 -11.89 -0.11
C ALA A 158 7.64 -11.58 -1.60
N MET A 159 6.84 -10.54 -1.89
CA MET A 159 6.65 -10.03 -3.25
C MET A 159 7.99 -9.61 -3.87
N THR A 160 8.76 -8.77 -3.18
CA THR A 160 10.06 -8.28 -3.66
C THR A 160 11.04 -9.44 -3.94
N ALA A 161 11.14 -10.41 -3.03
CA ALA A 161 11.99 -11.59 -3.19
C ALA A 161 11.57 -12.50 -4.36
N ASN A 162 10.32 -12.39 -4.81
CA ASN A 162 9.78 -13.13 -5.96
C ASN A 162 9.63 -12.26 -7.23
N GLY A 163 10.32 -11.12 -7.29
CA GLY A 163 10.36 -10.25 -8.49
C GLY A 163 9.11 -9.43 -8.71
N LEU A 164 8.23 -9.31 -7.70
CA LEU A 164 7.06 -8.46 -7.75
C LEU A 164 7.33 -7.13 -7.04
N ALA A 165 6.64 -6.10 -7.51
CA ALA A 165 6.61 -4.78 -6.92
C ALA A 165 5.27 -4.53 -6.22
N SER A 166 5.26 -3.61 -5.25
CA SER A 166 4.05 -3.28 -4.50
C SER A 166 4.03 -1.81 -4.06
N CYS A 167 2.83 -1.30 -3.78
CA CYS A 167 2.60 0.01 -3.20
C CYS A 167 1.50 -0.03 -2.14
N PRO A 168 1.81 0.13 -0.85
CA PRO A 168 0.79 0.26 0.19
C PRO A 168 0.11 1.63 0.09
N GLN A 169 -1.23 1.65 0.15
CA GLN A 169 -2.05 2.82 -0.12
C GLN A 169 -3.14 2.99 0.94
N GLY A 170 -2.94 3.92 1.89
CA GLY A 170 -3.97 4.29 2.85
C GLY A 170 -5.25 4.83 2.20
N THR A 171 -5.14 5.43 1.00
CA THR A 171 -6.28 5.94 0.21
C THR A 171 -7.26 4.85 -0.21
N MET A 172 -6.84 3.58 -0.28
CA MET A 172 -7.72 2.45 -0.61
C MET A 172 -8.69 2.11 0.53
N GLY A 173 -8.46 2.60 1.73
CA GLY A 173 -9.39 2.55 2.85
C GLY A 173 -10.37 3.72 2.91
N HIS A 174 -10.39 4.62 1.91
CA HIS A 174 -11.28 5.81 1.94
C HIS A 174 -12.75 5.46 1.72
N HIS A 175 -13.03 4.41 0.96
CA HIS A 175 -14.36 3.94 0.59
C HIS A 175 -14.48 2.43 0.88
N PRO A 176 -14.44 2.01 2.17
CA PRO A 176 -14.45 0.60 2.55
C PRO A 176 -15.74 -0.12 2.16
N GLU A 177 -16.84 0.62 2.02
CA GLU A 177 -18.11 0.10 1.53
C GLU A 177 -18.00 -0.52 0.13
N LEU A 178 -17.21 0.09 -0.77
CA LEU A 178 -16.99 -0.44 -2.12
C LEU A 178 -16.21 -1.77 -2.08
N VAL A 179 -15.27 -1.89 -1.15
CA VAL A 179 -14.52 -3.13 -0.95
C VAL A 179 -15.44 -4.23 -0.42
N ARG A 180 -16.26 -3.91 0.60
CA ARG A 180 -17.21 -4.87 1.15
C ARG A 180 -18.22 -5.34 0.11
N GLU A 181 -18.74 -4.44 -0.71
CA GLU A 181 -19.65 -4.80 -1.80
C GLU A 181 -18.98 -5.73 -2.83
N ALA A 182 -17.75 -5.41 -3.25
CA ALA A 182 -17.03 -6.18 -4.27
C ALA A 182 -16.71 -7.63 -3.85
N PHE A 183 -16.61 -7.88 -2.54
CA PHE A 183 -16.28 -9.19 -1.98
C PHE A 183 -17.40 -9.83 -1.14
N ASP A 184 -18.60 -9.26 -1.17
CA ASP A 184 -19.76 -9.71 -0.39
C ASP A 184 -19.45 -9.88 1.10
N LEU A 185 -18.85 -8.84 1.72
CA LEU A 185 -18.41 -8.85 3.11
C LEU A 185 -19.39 -8.13 4.01
N GLY A 186 -19.49 -8.61 5.25
CA GLY A 186 -20.27 -7.97 6.30
C GLY A 186 -19.62 -6.66 6.83
N PRO A 187 -20.40 -5.87 7.57
CA PRO A 187 -19.93 -4.59 8.13
C PRO A 187 -18.86 -4.75 9.22
N GLU A 188 -18.71 -5.94 9.80
CA GLU A 188 -17.68 -6.31 10.77
C GLU A 188 -16.28 -6.33 10.15
N VAL A 189 -16.15 -6.56 8.84
CA VAL A 189 -14.85 -6.53 8.15
C VAL A 189 -14.41 -5.08 7.94
N LYS A 190 -13.38 -4.67 8.65
CA LYS A 190 -12.82 -3.32 8.60
C LYS A 190 -11.61 -3.26 7.68
N VAL A 191 -11.66 -2.35 6.70
CA VAL A 191 -10.59 -2.14 5.73
C VAL A 191 -9.56 -1.17 6.31
N LEU A 192 -8.33 -1.64 6.46
CA LEU A 192 -7.22 -0.81 6.96
C LEU A 192 -6.58 -0.01 5.84
N PHE A 193 -6.14 -0.69 4.79
CA PHE A 193 -5.54 -0.09 3.59
C PHE A 193 -5.48 -1.09 2.45
N GLY A 194 -5.11 -0.62 1.25
CA GLY A 194 -4.87 -1.47 0.10
C GLY A 194 -3.38 -1.56 -0.26
N LEU A 195 -3.06 -2.57 -1.05
CA LEU A 195 -1.73 -2.84 -1.58
C LEU A 195 -1.87 -3.14 -3.08
N SER A 196 -1.57 -2.16 -3.94
CA SER A 196 -1.46 -2.41 -5.39
C SER A 196 -0.16 -3.15 -5.68
N PHE A 197 -0.20 -4.19 -6.52
CA PHE A 197 0.98 -4.98 -6.80
C PHE A 197 0.95 -5.67 -8.18
N GLY A 198 2.14 -6.07 -8.65
CA GLY A 198 2.38 -6.70 -9.94
C GLY A 198 3.83 -6.57 -10.34
N TYR A 199 4.11 -6.67 -11.64
CA TYR A 199 5.45 -6.40 -12.18
C TYR A 199 5.65 -4.90 -12.37
N GLU A 200 6.82 -4.38 -11.95
CA GLU A 200 7.15 -2.98 -12.15
C GLU A 200 7.26 -2.63 -13.63
N ASP A 201 6.66 -1.52 -14.04
CA ASP A 201 6.97 -0.88 -15.31
C ASP A 201 8.14 0.11 -15.12
N THR A 202 9.33 -0.31 -15.51
CA THR A 202 10.55 0.50 -15.39
C THR A 202 10.60 1.69 -16.35
N SER A 203 9.70 1.77 -17.33
CA SER A 203 9.57 2.92 -18.24
C SER A 203 8.85 4.08 -17.57
N MET A 204 8.10 3.84 -16.52
CA MET A 204 7.34 4.86 -15.80
C MET A 204 8.27 5.71 -14.93
N LYS A 205 8.41 6.99 -15.28
CA LYS A 205 9.29 7.96 -14.57
C LYS A 205 9.10 7.98 -13.05
N VAL A 206 7.85 7.84 -12.59
CA VAL A 206 7.52 7.83 -11.14
C VAL A 206 8.27 6.74 -10.38
N ASN A 207 8.62 5.65 -11.04
CA ASN A 207 9.34 4.52 -10.44
C ASN A 207 10.84 4.80 -10.21
N SER A 208 11.39 5.88 -10.76
CA SER A 208 12.73 6.34 -10.41
C SER A 208 12.80 7.05 -9.05
N ALA A 209 11.65 7.30 -8.40
CA ALA A 209 11.61 7.97 -7.11
C ALA A 209 12.13 7.06 -5.98
N HIS A 210 13.21 7.48 -5.32
CA HIS A 210 13.80 6.81 -4.16
C HIS A 210 13.83 7.75 -2.96
N THR A 211 13.13 7.40 -1.89
CA THR A 211 13.11 8.16 -0.65
C THR A 211 14.19 7.69 0.31
N GLN A 212 14.86 8.62 0.96
CA GLN A 212 15.82 8.33 2.02
C GLN A 212 15.12 7.91 3.32
N ARG A 213 15.92 7.46 4.26
CA ARG A 213 15.50 7.18 5.63
C ARG A 213 16.22 8.11 6.59
N ALA A 214 15.63 8.36 7.74
CA ALA A 214 16.30 9.07 8.83
C ALA A 214 17.57 8.32 9.24
N ALA A 215 18.55 9.04 9.80
CA ALA A 215 19.72 8.42 10.35
C ALA A 215 19.36 7.48 11.51
N LEU A 216 20.21 6.50 11.78
CA LEU A 216 19.92 5.49 12.81
C LEU A 216 19.74 6.13 14.19
N GLU A 217 20.60 7.09 14.53
CA GLU A 217 20.59 7.85 15.77
C GLU A 217 19.32 8.69 15.99
N ASP A 218 18.61 9.05 14.93
CA ASP A 218 17.32 9.78 15.02
C ASP A 218 16.16 8.87 15.45
N THR A 219 16.34 7.55 15.33
CA THR A 219 15.24 6.57 15.49
C THR A 219 15.54 5.51 16.53
N VAL A 220 16.81 5.28 16.86
CA VAL A 220 17.24 4.25 17.80
C VAL A 220 18.15 4.87 18.87
N THR A 221 17.84 4.62 20.14
CA THR A 221 18.66 5.03 21.27
C THR A 221 19.20 3.80 21.99
N PHE A 222 20.52 3.65 22.06
CA PHE A 222 21.18 2.63 22.87
C PHE A 222 21.53 3.20 24.24
N ARG A 223 21.19 2.48 25.30
CA ARG A 223 21.66 2.74 26.67
C ARG A 223 22.42 1.51 27.16
N ARG A 224 23.63 1.72 27.68
CA ARG A 224 24.48 0.69 28.24
C ARG A 224 24.67 0.96 29.74
#